data_d4400da00870648ff2985f448b929093
#
_entry.id   d4400da00870648ff2985f448b929093
#
_cell.length_a   1.000
_cell.length_b   1.000
_cell.length_c   1.000
_cell.angle_alpha   90.00
_cell.angle_beta   90.00
_cell.angle_gamma   90.00
#
_symmetry.space_group_name_H-M   'P 1'
#
loop_
_entity.id
_entity.type
_entity.pdbx_description
1 polymer ?
#
loop_
_entity_poly.entity_id
_entity_poly.type
_entity_poly.pdbx_seq_one_letter_code
_entity_poly.pdbx_strand_id
1 'polypeptide(L)'
;MLSAGNMTQPFPVHNQNGLTLVEIIAVLIILGILVTLAVARYISFEANARMRVFDYGIRELNALEGLTWADQKISASGYISDAKIFNAITYDIGTDYYWDTGDPTPTGGTMFLKGDAYTLSRISSTTSV
;
A
#
# COMPACT_ATOMS: atom_id res chain seq x y z
N MET A 1 -2.40 80.57 -26.17
CA MET A 1 -3.10 80.23 -24.91
C MET A 1 -3.45 78.74 -24.98
N LEU A 2 -2.68 77.90 -24.33
CA LEU A 2 -2.83 76.44 -24.35
C LEU A 2 -3.70 76.03 -23.15
N SER A 3 -4.87 75.44 -23.37
CA SER A 3 -5.76 74.89 -22.35
C SER A 3 -5.38 73.47 -22.05
N ALA A 4 -5.04 73.16 -20.82
CA ALA A 4 -4.80 71.82 -20.36
C ALA A 4 -6.14 71.10 -20.18
N GLY A 5 -6.45 70.17 -21.10
CA GLY A 5 -7.59 69.27 -20.95
C GLY A 5 -7.34 68.26 -19.83
N ASN A 6 -8.17 68.31 -18.81
CA ASN A 6 -8.16 67.40 -17.69
C ASN A 6 -8.66 66.02 -18.16
N MET A 7 -7.73 65.08 -18.44
CA MET A 7 -8.08 63.68 -18.72
C MET A 7 -8.25 62.98 -17.37
N THR A 8 -9.45 63.04 -16.81
CA THR A 8 -9.87 62.09 -15.79
C THR A 8 -10.17 60.77 -16.44
N GLN A 9 -9.19 59.89 -16.41
CA GLN A 9 -9.40 58.47 -16.74
C GLN A 9 -10.26 57.84 -15.61
N PRO A 10 -11.44 57.30 -15.95
CA PRO A 10 -12.17 56.54 -14.94
C PRO A 10 -11.40 55.27 -14.66
N PHE A 11 -10.94 55.09 -13.42
CA PHE A 11 -10.37 53.82 -12.96
C PHE A 11 -11.43 52.71 -13.11
N PRO A 12 -11.09 51.56 -13.68
CA PRO A 12 -12.02 50.45 -13.76
C PRO A 12 -12.44 50.03 -12.34
N VAL A 13 -13.68 50.26 -11.98
CA VAL A 13 -14.28 49.73 -10.76
C VAL A 13 -14.25 48.21 -10.92
N HIS A 14 -13.32 47.58 -10.22
CA HIS A 14 -13.30 46.13 -10.11
C HIS A 14 -14.60 45.71 -9.43
N ASN A 15 -15.48 45.08 -10.18
CA ASN A 15 -16.76 44.61 -9.71
C ASN A 15 -16.44 43.43 -8.74
N GLN A 16 -16.27 43.73 -7.46
CA GLN A 16 -16.13 42.74 -6.40
C GLN A 16 -17.51 42.19 -6.09
N ASN A 17 -17.97 41.24 -6.92
CA ASN A 17 -19.16 40.47 -6.62
C ASN A 17 -18.80 39.53 -5.46
N GLY A 18 -19.15 39.94 -4.23
CA GLY A 18 -19.05 39.08 -3.06
C GLY A 18 -19.95 37.83 -3.27
N LEU A 19 -19.44 36.68 -2.87
CA LEU A 19 -20.21 35.44 -2.86
C LEU A 19 -21.49 35.62 -2.05
N THR A 20 -22.62 35.23 -2.61
CA THR A 20 -23.91 35.27 -1.92
C THR A 20 -23.99 34.16 -0.88
N LEU A 21 -24.73 34.37 0.22
CA LEU A 21 -24.94 33.35 1.26
C LEU A 21 -25.54 32.06 0.68
N VAL A 22 -26.44 32.20 -0.31
CA VAL A 22 -27.04 31.05 -1.00
C VAL A 22 -26.00 30.25 -1.78
N GLU A 23 -25.06 30.92 -2.44
CA GLU A 23 -23.99 30.29 -3.20
C GLU A 23 -23.05 29.46 -2.30
N ILE A 24 -22.70 29.99 -1.14
CA ILE A 24 -21.90 29.26 -0.14
C ILE A 24 -22.66 28.04 0.37
N ILE A 25 -23.96 28.16 0.69
CA ILE A 25 -24.77 27.02 1.14
C ILE A 25 -24.87 25.96 0.04
N ALA A 26 -25.07 26.35 -1.21
CA ALA A 26 -25.12 25.41 -2.33
C ALA A 26 -23.81 24.64 -2.50
N VAL A 27 -22.67 25.31 -2.40
CA VAL A 27 -21.34 24.67 -2.46
C VAL A 27 -21.14 23.71 -1.29
N LEU A 28 -21.52 24.10 -0.07
CA LEU A 28 -21.39 23.23 1.10
C LEU A 28 -22.24 21.97 0.99
N ILE A 29 -23.44 22.06 0.44
CA ILE A 29 -24.31 20.88 0.21
C ILE A 29 -23.66 19.93 -0.81
N ILE A 30 -23.15 20.46 -1.92
CA ILE A 30 -22.47 19.64 -2.96
C ILE A 30 -21.22 18.98 -2.38
N LEU A 31 -20.40 19.72 -1.64
CA LEU A 31 -19.21 19.17 -0.97
C LEU A 31 -19.59 18.09 0.04
N GLY A 32 -20.65 18.27 0.82
CA GLY A 32 -21.14 17.28 1.77
C GLY A 32 -21.50 15.95 1.10
N ILE A 33 -22.19 16.00 -0.03
CA ILE A 33 -22.55 14.81 -0.81
C ILE A 33 -21.28 14.13 -1.37
N LEU A 34 -20.35 14.89 -1.94
CA LEU A 34 -19.11 14.36 -2.49
C LEU A 34 -18.25 13.69 -1.44
N VAL A 35 -18.13 14.29 -0.23
CA VAL A 35 -17.37 13.72 0.88
C VAL A 35 -17.94 12.37 1.31
N THR A 36 -19.26 12.22 1.42
CA THR A 36 -19.88 10.95 1.83
C THR A 36 -19.56 9.81 0.86
N LEU A 37 -19.53 10.07 -0.43
CA LEU A 37 -19.15 9.08 -1.45
C LEU A 37 -17.66 8.80 -1.46
N ALA A 38 -16.83 9.82 -1.25
CA ALA A 38 -15.37 9.71 -1.25
C ALA A 38 -14.85 8.85 -0.10
N VAL A 39 -15.39 9.01 1.11
CA VAL A 39 -14.96 8.24 2.30
C VAL A 39 -15.17 6.74 2.11
N ALA A 40 -16.32 6.31 1.64
CA ALA A 40 -16.62 4.90 1.41
C ALA A 40 -15.65 4.26 0.38
N ARG A 41 -15.30 5.00 -0.67
CA ARG A 41 -14.32 4.54 -1.68
C ARG A 41 -12.91 4.49 -1.15
N TYR A 42 -12.54 5.46 -0.30
CA TYR A 42 -11.21 5.51 0.30
C TYR A 42 -10.96 4.31 1.21
N ILE A 43 -11.91 3.95 2.07
CA ILE A 43 -11.80 2.79 2.98
C ILE A 43 -11.64 1.48 2.20
N SER A 44 -12.43 1.28 1.13
CA SER A 44 -12.30 0.09 0.30
C SER A 44 -10.98 0.02 -0.47
N PHE A 45 -10.46 1.17 -0.90
CA PHE A 45 -9.16 1.25 -1.55
C PHE A 45 -8.01 0.91 -0.60
N GLU A 46 -8.05 1.40 0.64
CA GLU A 46 -7.04 1.10 1.66
C GLU A 46 -7.00 -0.40 1.97
N ALA A 47 -8.16 -1.05 2.17
CA ALA A 47 -8.23 -2.48 2.41
C ALA A 47 -7.64 -3.30 1.25
N ASN A 48 -7.99 -2.96 0.01
CA ASN A 48 -7.45 -3.62 -1.17
C ASN A 48 -5.94 -3.38 -1.35
N ALA A 49 -5.45 -2.19 -1.02
CA ALA A 49 -4.03 -1.87 -1.08
C ALA A 49 -3.23 -2.71 -0.07
N ARG A 50 -3.72 -2.85 1.16
CA ARG A 50 -3.09 -3.70 2.20
C ARG A 50 -3.02 -5.17 1.77
N MET A 51 -4.10 -5.71 1.20
CA MET A 51 -4.10 -7.09 0.69
C MET A 51 -3.08 -7.30 -0.42
N ARG A 52 -2.93 -6.34 -1.33
CA ARG A 52 -1.92 -6.42 -2.41
C ARG A 52 -0.48 -6.40 -1.88
N VAL A 53 -0.21 -5.57 -0.88
CA VAL A 53 1.11 -5.53 -0.23
C VAL A 53 1.41 -6.85 0.47
N PHE A 54 0.41 -7.44 1.13
CA PHE A 54 0.54 -8.74 1.75
C PHE A 54 0.79 -9.87 0.73
N ASP A 55 0.05 -9.91 -0.37
CA ASP A 55 0.28 -10.84 -1.47
C ASP A 55 1.69 -10.72 -2.07
N TYR A 56 2.22 -9.49 -2.12
CA TYR A 56 3.60 -9.26 -2.55
C TYR A 56 4.59 -9.92 -1.59
N GLY A 57 4.40 -9.75 -0.28
CA GLY A 57 5.23 -10.41 0.74
C GLY A 57 5.23 -11.94 0.61
N ILE A 58 4.04 -12.55 0.37
CA ILE A 58 3.94 -13.99 0.15
C ILE A 58 4.71 -14.43 -1.11
N ARG A 59 4.62 -13.67 -2.19
CA ARG A 59 5.36 -13.96 -3.43
C ARG A 59 6.86 -13.88 -3.23
N GLU A 60 7.32 -12.93 -2.46
CA GLU A 60 8.73 -12.81 -2.09
C GLU A 60 9.21 -14.01 -1.28
N LEU A 61 8.46 -14.43 -0.26
CA LEU A 61 8.76 -15.64 0.51
C LEU A 61 8.83 -16.89 -0.38
N ASN A 62 7.89 -17.06 -1.29
CA ASN A 62 7.89 -18.17 -2.23
C ASN A 62 9.10 -18.12 -3.20
N ALA A 63 9.51 -16.93 -3.61
CA ALA A 63 10.68 -16.76 -4.45
C ALA A 63 11.98 -17.10 -3.70
N LEU A 64 12.11 -16.67 -2.44
CA LEU A 64 13.25 -17.02 -1.58
C LEU A 64 13.33 -18.52 -1.34
N GLU A 65 12.21 -19.18 -1.08
CA GLU A 65 12.16 -20.63 -0.94
C GLU A 65 12.58 -21.32 -2.24
N GLY A 66 12.06 -20.88 -3.40
CA GLY A 66 12.43 -21.42 -4.71
C GLY A 66 13.90 -21.26 -5.04
N LEU A 67 14.49 -20.11 -4.73
CA LEU A 67 15.93 -19.86 -4.91
C LEU A 67 16.78 -20.75 -4.00
N THR A 68 16.40 -20.86 -2.72
CA THR A 68 17.13 -21.72 -1.76
C THR A 68 17.05 -23.18 -2.18
N TRP A 69 15.91 -23.61 -2.68
CA TRP A 69 15.72 -24.96 -3.21
C TRP A 69 16.59 -25.23 -4.44
N ALA A 70 16.66 -24.29 -5.37
CA ALA A 70 17.52 -24.38 -6.55
C ALA A 70 19.01 -24.41 -6.15
N ASP A 71 19.43 -23.56 -5.23
CA ASP A 71 20.80 -23.52 -4.71
C ASP A 71 21.20 -24.85 -4.05
N GLN A 72 20.33 -25.39 -3.22
CA GLN A 72 20.58 -26.69 -2.57
C GLN A 72 20.67 -27.84 -3.58
N LYS A 73 19.89 -27.81 -4.67
CA LYS A 73 19.95 -28.83 -5.73
C LYS A 73 21.25 -28.81 -6.52
N ILE A 74 21.79 -27.63 -6.82
CA ILE A 74 23.06 -27.48 -7.54
C ILE A 74 24.28 -27.55 -6.63
N SER A 75 24.10 -27.52 -5.32
CA SER A 75 25.20 -27.70 -4.37
C SER A 75 25.75 -29.15 -4.43
N ALA A 76 27.00 -29.32 -4.02
CA ALA A 76 27.66 -30.64 -4.00
C ALA A 76 26.92 -31.68 -3.15
N SER A 77 26.12 -31.27 -2.19
CA SER A 77 25.31 -32.16 -1.32
C SER A 77 23.95 -32.56 -1.89
N GLY A 78 23.49 -31.86 -2.95
CA GLY A 78 22.15 -32.05 -3.52
C GLY A 78 21.00 -31.72 -2.56
N TYR A 79 19.76 -32.02 -2.99
CA TYR A 79 18.58 -31.91 -2.12
C TYR A 79 18.59 -33.02 -1.06
N ILE A 80 18.46 -32.67 0.20
CA ILE A 80 18.48 -33.62 1.32
C ILE A 80 17.10 -33.74 1.97
N SER A 81 16.46 -32.62 2.31
CA SER A 81 15.16 -32.61 2.97
C SER A 81 14.53 -31.21 2.95
N ASP A 82 13.20 -31.18 3.07
CA ASP A 82 12.44 -29.91 3.21
C ASP A 82 12.88 -29.11 4.45
N ALA A 83 13.16 -29.79 5.56
CA ALA A 83 13.64 -29.12 6.77
C ALA A 83 14.99 -28.40 6.57
N LYS A 84 15.88 -28.92 5.74
CA LYS A 84 17.15 -28.26 5.41
C LYS A 84 16.92 -27.01 4.58
N ILE A 85 15.98 -27.06 3.62
CA ILE A 85 15.57 -25.90 2.82
C ILE A 85 15.00 -24.84 3.75
N PHE A 86 14.02 -25.19 4.59
CA PHE A 86 13.37 -24.29 5.52
C PHE A 86 14.41 -23.56 6.43
N ASN A 87 15.36 -24.28 6.98
CA ASN A 87 16.39 -23.70 7.87
C ASN A 87 17.43 -22.83 7.13
N ALA A 88 17.54 -22.95 5.82
CA ALA A 88 18.46 -22.18 5.00
C ALA A 88 17.86 -20.87 4.48
N ILE A 89 16.53 -20.68 4.56
CA ILE A 89 15.86 -19.48 4.09
C ILE A 89 16.05 -18.35 5.08
N THR A 90 16.35 -17.15 4.56
CA THR A 90 16.25 -15.92 5.34
C THR A 90 14.85 -15.35 5.19
N TYR A 91 14.07 -15.40 6.26
CA TYR A 91 12.68 -14.96 6.28
C TYR A 91 12.49 -13.46 6.49
N ASP A 92 13.50 -12.66 6.19
CA ASP A 92 13.45 -11.21 6.24
C ASP A 92 13.08 -10.67 4.85
N ILE A 93 11.88 -10.14 4.72
CA ILE A 93 11.34 -9.57 3.47
C ILE A 93 11.13 -8.05 3.55
N GLY A 94 11.75 -7.42 4.55
CA GLY A 94 11.74 -5.97 4.72
C GLY A 94 11.14 -5.49 6.03
N THR A 95 11.36 -4.20 6.32
CA THR A 95 11.07 -3.58 7.63
C THR A 95 9.59 -3.49 7.99
N ASP A 96 8.71 -3.58 7.02
CA ASP A 96 7.26 -3.51 7.24
C ASP A 96 6.65 -4.86 7.64
N TYR A 97 7.44 -5.95 7.51
CA TYR A 97 7.02 -7.30 7.83
C TYR A 97 7.82 -7.83 9.01
N TYR A 98 7.15 -8.48 9.94
CA TYR A 98 7.82 -9.20 11.02
C TYR A 98 7.01 -10.43 11.43
N TRP A 99 7.71 -11.41 11.95
CA TRP A 99 7.11 -12.66 12.40
C TRP A 99 6.78 -12.60 13.89
N ASP A 100 5.79 -13.37 14.30
CA ASP A 100 5.51 -13.58 15.72
C ASP A 100 6.66 -14.38 16.39
N THR A 101 6.71 -14.33 17.71
CA THR A 101 7.76 -15.01 18.47
C THR A 101 7.74 -16.52 18.22
N GLY A 102 8.87 -17.05 17.70
CA GLY A 102 9.00 -18.45 17.35
C GLY A 102 8.57 -18.83 15.94
N ASP A 103 8.07 -17.87 15.15
CA ASP A 103 7.73 -18.04 13.74
C ASP A 103 8.87 -17.54 12.82
N PRO A 104 8.90 -17.99 11.55
CA PRO A 104 8.04 -19.01 10.97
C PRO A 104 8.44 -20.42 11.40
N THR A 105 7.46 -21.32 11.42
CA THR A 105 7.66 -22.76 11.61
C THR A 105 7.63 -23.49 10.25
N PRO A 106 8.08 -24.75 10.15
CA PRO A 106 8.02 -25.53 8.91
C PRO A 106 6.61 -25.67 8.31
N THR A 107 5.57 -25.45 9.11
CA THR A 107 4.16 -25.53 8.68
C THR A 107 3.52 -24.17 8.42
N GLY A 108 4.23 -23.09 8.69
CA GLY A 108 3.74 -21.72 8.53
C GLY A 108 3.98 -20.88 9.77
N GLY A 109 3.17 -19.90 10.00
CA GLY A 109 3.28 -18.99 11.15
C GLY A 109 2.44 -17.75 11.02
N THR A 110 2.56 -16.86 11.98
CA THR A 110 1.89 -15.55 11.97
C THR A 110 2.86 -14.46 11.57
N MET A 111 2.56 -13.81 10.47
CA MET A 111 3.31 -12.66 9.98
C MET A 111 2.50 -11.39 10.18
N PHE A 112 3.16 -10.34 10.61
CA PHE A 112 2.57 -9.02 10.77
C PHE A 112 2.98 -8.11 9.62
N LEU A 113 2.04 -7.34 9.11
CA LEU A 113 2.26 -6.25 8.18
C LEU A 113 1.70 -4.96 8.78
N LYS A 114 2.57 -4.04 9.16
CA LYS A 114 2.20 -2.75 9.79
C LYS A 114 1.23 -2.90 10.98
N GLY A 115 1.37 -3.97 11.74
CA GLY A 115 0.57 -4.26 12.93
C GLY A 115 -0.65 -5.16 12.71
N ASP A 116 -1.04 -5.43 11.47
CA ASP A 116 -2.09 -6.40 11.14
C ASP A 116 -1.49 -7.82 11.08
N ALA A 117 -2.11 -8.77 11.78
CA ALA A 117 -1.66 -10.16 11.85
C ALA A 117 -2.28 -11.02 10.74
N TYR A 118 -1.46 -11.80 10.07
CA TYR A 118 -1.87 -12.72 9.01
C TYR A 118 -1.30 -14.09 9.28
N THR A 119 -2.16 -15.11 9.31
CA THR A 119 -1.73 -16.50 9.47
C THR A 119 -1.42 -17.12 8.12
N LEU A 120 -0.21 -17.61 7.97
CA LEU A 120 0.29 -18.29 6.78
C LEU A 120 0.39 -19.79 7.02
N SER A 121 -0.01 -20.59 6.04
CA SER A 121 0.26 -22.03 6.00
C SER A 121 1.33 -22.29 4.96
N ARG A 122 2.38 -23.01 5.34
CA ARG A 122 3.40 -23.50 4.42
C ARG A 122 3.07 -24.92 3.98
N ILE A 123 3.06 -25.15 2.68
CA ILE A 123 2.92 -26.49 2.12
C ILE A 123 4.33 -27.00 1.86
N SER A 124 4.76 -28.00 2.64
CA SER A 124 6.05 -28.62 2.44
C SER A 124 6.09 -29.35 1.10
N SER A 125 7.18 -29.19 0.36
CA SER A 125 7.39 -29.96 -0.86
C SER A 125 7.76 -31.40 -0.52
N THR A 126 6.79 -32.29 -0.59
CA THR A 126 7.03 -33.74 -0.41
C THR A 126 7.41 -34.45 -1.70
N THR A 127 7.66 -33.71 -2.78
CA THR A 127 8.03 -34.33 -4.05
C THR A 127 9.49 -34.75 -4.02
N SER A 128 9.74 -35.95 -3.51
CA SER A 128 10.93 -36.71 -3.89
C SER A 128 10.76 -37.13 -5.35
N VAL A 129 11.53 -36.57 -6.24
CA VAL A 129 11.79 -37.10 -7.57
C VAL A 129 13.14 -37.72 -7.59
#